data_8be905f7c612103ca670a0ee187faee6
#
_entry.id   8be905f7c612103ca670a0ee187faee6
#
_cell.length_a   1.000
_cell.length_b   1.000
_cell.length_c   1.000
_cell.angle_alpha   90.00
_cell.angle_beta   90.00
_cell.angle_gamma   90.00
#
_symmetry.space_group_name_H-M   'P 1'
#
loop_
_entity.id
_entity.type
_entity.pdbx_description
1 polymer ?
#
loop_
_entity_poly.entity_id
_entity_poly.type
_entity_poly.pdbx_seq_one_letter_code
_entity_poly.pdbx_strand_id
1 'polypeptide(L)'
;MDRKSFLKLSAASIVAMHTDGVQAKIFDTAAQNSDGLLVRFLGTGAADWNGIDSRGEHRRLSSILLDSRTLVDFTPSCLDMIPAGVLPDTIIYTHSHGDHYNPEAALKVGVKRVYLSQTWYDIAVTEFKAAAQKLSLPMPQITPLYVGQAVEINGLTVTPLPASHATGNKFEQTLIYLIEKAGVRLLYATDTGGIPAVAARIAGIDAHDKSGKPITAIIFEATMGMGYDDDFRSFTHTSVEGVARIVRVLEKTKRYTPPMGQPVYLTHMARTLHGTQAELDSGLPQPLRAAYDGLEVMFKSV
;
A
#
# COMPACT_ATOMS: atom_id res chain seq x y z
N MET A 1 -17.07 -45.61 -18.28
CA MET A 1 -15.85 -45.00 -17.77
C MET A 1 -15.06 -46.05 -17.02
N ASP A 2 -13.87 -46.38 -17.47
CA ASP A 2 -13.03 -47.47 -16.97
C ASP A 2 -12.32 -47.05 -15.66
N ARG A 3 -12.17 -48.00 -14.75
CA ARG A 3 -11.51 -47.80 -13.45
C ARG A 3 -10.07 -47.25 -13.53
N LYS A 4 -9.40 -47.46 -14.66
CA LYS A 4 -8.06 -46.96 -14.95
C LYS A 4 -8.04 -45.45 -15.24
N SER A 5 -9.12 -44.87 -15.78
CA SER A 5 -9.24 -43.42 -16.06
C SER A 5 -9.51 -42.64 -14.78
N PHE A 6 -10.23 -43.19 -13.81
CA PHE A 6 -10.49 -42.55 -12.51
C PHE A 6 -9.23 -42.44 -11.64
N LEU A 7 -8.38 -43.48 -11.66
CA LEU A 7 -7.11 -43.47 -10.92
C LEU A 7 -6.06 -42.49 -11.52
N LYS A 8 -6.11 -42.26 -12.85
CA LYS A 8 -5.20 -41.29 -13.48
C LYS A 8 -5.59 -39.84 -13.19
N LEU A 9 -6.89 -39.54 -13.05
CA LEU A 9 -7.34 -38.18 -12.67
C LEU A 9 -7.02 -37.87 -11.19
N SER A 10 -7.16 -38.85 -10.30
CA SER A 10 -6.86 -38.67 -8.87
C SER A 10 -5.35 -38.49 -8.59
N ALA A 11 -4.48 -39.14 -9.36
CA ALA A 11 -3.03 -38.99 -9.21
C ALA A 11 -2.51 -37.64 -9.73
N ALA A 12 -3.08 -37.12 -10.82
CA ALA A 12 -2.73 -35.79 -11.34
C ALA A 12 -3.16 -34.66 -10.40
N SER A 13 -4.34 -34.78 -9.77
CA SER A 13 -4.83 -33.77 -8.81
C SER A 13 -4.02 -33.76 -7.50
N ILE A 14 -3.52 -34.91 -7.03
CA ILE A 14 -2.70 -35.01 -5.81
C ILE A 14 -1.29 -34.44 -6.05
N VAL A 15 -0.71 -34.63 -7.24
CA VAL A 15 0.61 -34.06 -7.58
C VAL A 15 0.55 -32.54 -7.72
N ALA A 16 -0.52 -31.98 -8.31
CA ALA A 16 -0.71 -30.53 -8.41
C ALA A 16 -0.84 -29.86 -7.03
N MET A 17 -1.60 -30.47 -6.10
CA MET A 17 -1.74 -29.92 -4.73
C MET A 17 -0.42 -29.94 -3.92
N HIS A 18 0.49 -30.88 -4.19
CA HIS A 18 1.77 -30.95 -3.47
C HIS A 18 2.82 -29.96 -4.01
N THR A 19 2.80 -29.64 -5.30
CA THR A 19 3.74 -28.69 -5.89
C THR A 19 3.38 -27.23 -5.52
N ASP A 20 2.10 -26.89 -5.48
CA ASP A 20 1.63 -25.55 -5.11
C ASP A 20 1.93 -25.22 -3.63
N GLY A 21 1.79 -26.19 -2.74
CA GLY A 21 2.11 -26.01 -1.31
C GLY A 21 3.60 -25.85 -1.02
N VAL A 22 4.48 -26.43 -1.83
CA VAL A 22 5.94 -26.31 -1.70
C VAL A 22 6.41 -24.97 -2.26
N GLN A 23 5.86 -24.50 -3.39
CA GLN A 23 6.19 -23.18 -3.93
C GLN A 23 5.71 -22.04 -3.01
N ALA A 24 4.50 -22.13 -2.47
CA ALA A 24 4.00 -21.13 -1.51
C ALA A 24 4.88 -21.04 -0.25
N LYS A 25 5.38 -22.17 0.28
CA LYS A 25 6.31 -22.17 1.41
C LYS A 25 7.70 -21.62 1.06
N ILE A 26 8.17 -21.83 -0.15
CA ILE A 26 9.48 -21.29 -0.61
C ILE A 26 9.41 -19.77 -0.77
N PHE A 27 8.29 -19.24 -1.28
CA PHE A 27 8.10 -17.77 -1.37
C PHE A 27 7.97 -17.12 0.00
N ASP A 28 7.24 -17.75 0.95
CA ASP A 28 7.06 -17.22 2.30
C ASP A 28 8.40 -17.17 3.08
N THR A 29 9.25 -18.19 2.95
CA THR A 29 10.58 -18.21 3.60
C THR A 29 11.59 -17.27 2.95
N ALA A 30 11.52 -17.05 1.63
CA ALA A 30 12.42 -16.12 0.93
C ALA A 30 12.13 -14.65 1.27
N ALA A 31 10.85 -14.28 1.37
CA ALA A 31 10.44 -12.91 1.73
C ALA A 31 10.74 -12.59 3.21
N GLN A 32 10.63 -13.57 4.12
CA GLN A 32 10.92 -13.39 5.55
C GLN A 32 12.41 -13.20 5.85
N ASN A 33 13.31 -13.74 5.01
CA ASN A 33 14.77 -13.67 5.18
C ASN A 33 15.46 -12.71 4.20
N SER A 34 14.71 -11.85 3.49
CA SER A 34 15.32 -10.89 2.56
C SER A 34 15.99 -9.74 3.31
N ASP A 35 17.19 -9.32 2.84
CA ASP A 35 17.94 -8.15 3.33
C ASP A 35 17.26 -6.83 2.89
N GLY A 36 15.93 -6.76 2.86
CA GLY A 36 15.18 -5.60 2.43
C GLY A 36 13.67 -5.76 2.60
N LEU A 37 12.94 -4.82 2.04
CA LEU A 37 11.47 -4.78 2.02
C LEU A 37 10.96 -4.93 0.59
N LEU A 38 10.27 -6.02 0.29
CA LEU A 38 9.61 -6.23 -0.99
C LEU A 38 8.25 -5.52 -1.00
N VAL A 39 8.04 -4.67 -2.00
CA VAL A 39 6.76 -3.99 -2.25
C VAL A 39 6.27 -4.33 -3.66
N ARG A 40 5.05 -4.84 -3.77
CA ARG A 40 4.34 -4.97 -5.05
C ARG A 40 3.18 -3.98 -5.07
N PHE A 41 3.10 -3.17 -6.12
CA PHE A 41 1.96 -2.29 -6.38
C PHE A 41 0.84 -3.10 -7.02
N LEU A 42 -0.26 -3.32 -6.31
CA LEU A 42 -1.44 -4.02 -6.84
C LEU A 42 -2.34 -3.07 -7.61
N GLY A 43 -2.36 -1.80 -7.20
CA GLY A 43 -3.07 -0.72 -7.85
C GLY A 43 -2.42 0.62 -7.55
N THR A 44 -2.47 1.54 -8.50
CA THR A 44 -1.78 2.84 -8.46
C THR A 44 -2.69 4.02 -8.79
N GLY A 45 -3.98 3.77 -8.98
CA GLY A 45 -4.99 4.76 -9.34
C GLY A 45 -5.72 5.33 -8.13
N ALA A 46 -6.20 6.57 -8.27
CA ALA A 46 -7.12 7.23 -7.35
C ALA A 46 -8.58 6.80 -7.62
N ALA A 47 -9.53 7.33 -6.85
CA ALA A 47 -10.94 6.96 -6.88
C ALA A 47 -11.65 7.13 -8.25
N ASP A 48 -11.12 7.95 -9.15
CA ASP A 48 -11.76 8.25 -10.44
C ASP A 48 -11.47 7.20 -11.55
N TRP A 49 -10.76 6.13 -11.23
CA TRP A 49 -10.53 5.00 -12.14
C TRP A 49 -11.68 3.99 -12.09
N ASN A 50 -12.40 3.87 -13.20
CA ASN A 50 -13.56 2.97 -13.35
C ASN A 50 -13.50 2.13 -14.64
N GLY A 51 -12.30 1.77 -15.08
CA GLY A 51 -12.02 1.00 -16.28
C GLY A 51 -11.00 1.67 -17.19
N ILE A 52 -10.87 1.18 -18.40
CA ILE A 52 -9.94 1.72 -19.40
C ILE A 52 -10.44 3.09 -19.88
N ASP A 53 -9.57 4.08 -19.90
CA ASP A 53 -9.89 5.42 -20.37
C ASP A 53 -9.78 5.54 -21.92
N SER A 54 -10.09 6.73 -22.47
CA SER A 54 -10.06 6.97 -23.91
C SER A 54 -8.65 6.91 -24.54
N ARG A 55 -7.59 6.87 -23.73
CA ARG A 55 -6.19 6.75 -24.15
C ARG A 55 -5.67 5.31 -24.06
N GLY A 56 -6.52 4.37 -23.61
CA GLY A 56 -6.15 2.98 -23.38
C GLY A 56 -5.46 2.72 -22.04
N GLU A 57 -5.38 3.73 -21.16
CA GLU A 57 -4.81 3.60 -19.82
C GLU A 57 -5.81 3.01 -18.83
N HIS A 58 -5.31 2.22 -17.91
CA HIS A 58 -6.08 1.70 -16.78
C HIS A 58 -5.19 1.55 -15.56
N ARG A 59 -5.70 1.98 -14.41
CA ARG A 59 -5.08 1.72 -13.10
C ARG A 59 -6.13 1.15 -12.17
N ARG A 60 -5.73 0.17 -11.40
CA ARG A 60 -6.53 -0.32 -10.27
C ARG A 60 -6.44 0.67 -9.12
N LEU A 61 -7.43 0.65 -8.24
CA LEU A 61 -7.46 1.50 -7.06
C LEU A 61 -6.26 1.20 -6.15
N SER A 62 -5.74 2.23 -5.49
CA SER A 62 -4.45 2.20 -4.79
C SER A 62 -4.37 1.08 -3.75
N SER A 63 -3.36 0.24 -3.88
CA SER A 63 -3.09 -0.88 -2.98
C SER A 63 -1.66 -1.38 -3.16
N ILE A 64 -1.00 -1.76 -2.08
CA ILE A 64 0.30 -2.44 -2.12
C ILE A 64 0.29 -3.72 -1.31
N LEU A 65 1.17 -4.64 -1.69
CA LEU A 65 1.46 -5.88 -0.98
C LEU A 65 2.91 -5.87 -0.50
N LEU A 66 3.09 -5.99 0.81
CA LEU A 66 4.38 -6.01 1.49
C LEU A 66 4.78 -7.45 1.79
N ASP A 67 6.00 -7.83 1.39
CA ASP A 67 6.60 -9.14 1.64
C ASP A 67 5.67 -10.33 1.32
N SER A 68 4.85 -10.18 0.29
CA SER A 68 3.86 -11.19 -0.15
C SER A 68 2.84 -11.59 0.92
N ARG A 69 2.69 -10.82 2.01
CA ARG A 69 1.89 -11.22 3.15
C ARG A 69 0.97 -10.15 3.73
N THR A 70 1.38 -8.88 3.70
CA THR A 70 0.66 -7.77 4.31
C THR A 70 0.17 -6.81 3.26
N LEU A 71 -1.14 -6.65 3.12
CA LEU A 71 -1.76 -5.65 2.26
C LEU A 71 -1.80 -4.29 2.97
N VAL A 72 -1.63 -3.22 2.21
CA VAL A 72 -2.04 -1.87 2.63
C VAL A 72 -3.10 -1.40 1.67
N ASP A 73 -4.29 -1.18 2.19
CA ASP A 73 -5.53 -0.94 1.46
C ASP A 73 -5.86 -2.05 0.44
N PHE A 74 -7.12 -2.31 0.19
CA PHE A 74 -7.50 -3.34 -0.77
C PHE A 74 -8.98 -3.26 -1.16
N THR A 75 -9.23 -3.34 -2.45
CA THR A 75 -10.56 -3.30 -3.05
C THR A 75 -10.76 -4.43 -4.07
N PRO A 76 -11.99 -4.66 -4.53
CA PRO A 76 -12.24 -5.67 -5.56
C PRO A 76 -11.43 -5.48 -6.86
N SER A 77 -11.01 -4.24 -7.16
CA SER A 77 -10.22 -3.93 -8.37
C SER A 77 -8.85 -4.60 -8.40
N CYS A 78 -8.33 -5.02 -7.22
CA CYS A 78 -6.98 -5.61 -7.07
C CYS A 78 -7.00 -7.13 -6.88
N LEU A 79 -8.15 -7.79 -6.90
CA LEU A 79 -8.25 -9.23 -6.64
C LEU A 79 -7.42 -10.08 -7.61
N ASP A 80 -7.39 -9.73 -8.87
CA ASP A 80 -6.64 -10.40 -9.94
C ASP A 80 -5.14 -10.06 -9.95
N MET A 81 -4.71 -9.12 -9.11
CA MET A 81 -3.30 -8.69 -8.98
C MET A 81 -2.53 -9.45 -7.90
N ILE A 82 -3.22 -10.24 -7.09
CA ILE A 82 -2.55 -11.11 -6.12
C ILE A 82 -1.82 -12.21 -6.89
N PRO A 83 -0.49 -12.36 -6.73
CA PRO A 83 0.24 -13.38 -7.47
C PRO A 83 -0.25 -14.79 -7.13
N ALA A 84 -0.20 -15.69 -8.12
CA ALA A 84 -0.58 -17.08 -7.90
C ALA A 84 0.25 -17.72 -6.76
N GLY A 85 -0.43 -18.40 -5.84
CA GLY A 85 0.21 -19.02 -4.67
C GLY A 85 0.53 -18.06 -3.51
N VAL A 86 0.33 -16.76 -3.66
CA VAL A 86 0.46 -15.78 -2.58
C VAL A 86 -0.86 -15.70 -1.83
N LEU A 87 -0.81 -15.81 -0.50
CA LEU A 87 -1.96 -15.78 0.40
C LEU A 87 -1.76 -14.71 1.47
N PRO A 88 -2.11 -13.45 1.20
CA PRO A 88 -2.03 -12.40 2.19
C PRO A 88 -2.95 -12.73 3.37
N ASP A 89 -2.42 -12.70 4.59
CA ASP A 89 -3.19 -12.98 5.79
C ASP A 89 -3.51 -11.74 6.62
N THR A 90 -2.93 -10.60 6.26
CA THR A 90 -3.01 -9.37 7.04
C THR A 90 -3.28 -8.18 6.12
N ILE A 91 -4.09 -7.24 6.60
CA ILE A 91 -4.31 -5.96 5.94
C ILE A 91 -4.21 -4.80 6.93
N ILE A 92 -3.64 -3.70 6.47
CA ILE A 92 -3.58 -2.41 7.17
C ILE A 92 -4.34 -1.41 6.32
N TYR A 93 -5.31 -0.71 6.88
CA TYR A 93 -6.07 0.32 6.18
C TYR A 93 -5.61 1.72 6.55
N THR A 94 -5.48 2.58 5.56
CA THR A 94 -5.18 4.00 5.74
C THR A 94 -6.39 4.78 6.21
N HIS A 95 -7.55 4.54 5.60
CA HIS A 95 -8.82 5.19 5.91
C HIS A 95 -10.02 4.45 5.29
N SER A 96 -11.23 4.98 5.51
CA SER A 96 -12.49 4.30 5.18
C SER A 96 -13.07 4.61 3.81
N HIS A 97 -12.40 5.35 2.92
CA HIS A 97 -12.92 5.58 1.57
C HIS A 97 -13.04 4.29 0.75
N GLY A 98 -14.05 4.22 -0.10
CA GLY A 98 -14.38 3.00 -0.85
C GLY A 98 -13.35 2.59 -1.92
N ASP A 99 -12.41 3.46 -2.28
CA ASP A 99 -11.27 3.15 -3.15
C ASP A 99 -10.06 2.56 -2.38
N HIS A 100 -10.12 2.50 -1.05
CA HIS A 100 -9.12 1.91 -0.17
C HIS A 100 -9.65 0.75 0.64
N TYR A 101 -10.91 0.81 1.06
CA TYR A 101 -11.51 -0.06 2.05
C TYR A 101 -12.65 -0.89 1.48
N ASN A 102 -12.53 -2.22 1.58
CA ASN A 102 -13.61 -3.15 1.24
C ASN A 102 -13.51 -4.45 2.05
N PRO A 103 -14.36 -4.65 3.08
CA PRO A 103 -14.34 -5.85 3.91
C PRO A 103 -14.56 -7.14 3.15
N GLU A 104 -15.47 -7.15 2.15
CA GLU A 104 -15.74 -8.37 1.37
C GLU A 104 -14.52 -8.79 0.53
N ALA A 105 -13.82 -7.82 -0.08
CA ALA A 105 -12.61 -8.11 -0.84
C ALA A 105 -11.50 -8.67 0.06
N ALA A 106 -11.29 -8.07 1.24
CA ALA A 106 -10.32 -8.54 2.22
C ALA A 106 -10.61 -9.98 2.68
N LEU A 107 -11.88 -10.30 2.96
CA LEU A 107 -12.27 -11.66 3.35
C LEU A 107 -12.09 -12.67 2.21
N LYS A 108 -12.42 -12.29 0.96
CA LYS A 108 -12.27 -13.16 -0.22
C LYS A 108 -10.81 -13.51 -0.52
N VAL A 109 -9.88 -12.61 -0.25
CA VAL A 109 -8.43 -12.88 -0.44
C VAL A 109 -7.81 -13.65 0.73
N GLY A 110 -8.57 -13.87 1.82
CA GLY A 110 -8.17 -14.73 2.94
C GLY A 110 -7.56 -13.99 4.13
N VAL A 111 -7.78 -12.69 4.26
CA VAL A 111 -7.30 -11.87 5.38
C VAL A 111 -7.86 -12.39 6.71
N LYS A 112 -6.97 -12.57 7.69
CA LYS A 112 -7.26 -13.05 9.05
C LYS A 112 -7.04 -11.96 10.11
N ARG A 113 -6.22 -10.94 9.78
CA ARG A 113 -5.87 -9.85 10.68
C ARG A 113 -6.05 -8.51 9.97
N VAL A 114 -6.74 -7.60 10.61
CA VAL A 114 -7.04 -6.26 10.10
C VAL A 114 -6.53 -5.23 11.08
N TYR A 115 -5.85 -4.22 10.58
CA TYR A 115 -5.35 -3.08 11.36
C TYR A 115 -5.88 -1.79 10.74
N LEU A 116 -6.39 -0.89 11.56
CA LEU A 116 -6.98 0.37 11.12
C LEU A 116 -7.03 1.39 12.27
N SER A 117 -7.22 2.67 11.94
CA SER A 117 -7.29 3.72 12.97
C SER A 117 -8.38 3.45 14.01
N GLN A 118 -8.03 3.63 15.26
CA GLN A 118 -8.96 3.48 16.39
C GLN A 118 -10.21 4.37 16.29
N THR A 119 -10.15 5.44 15.50
CA THR A 119 -11.22 6.44 15.41
C THR A 119 -12.45 5.97 14.63
N TRP A 120 -12.34 4.89 13.83
CA TRP A 120 -13.46 4.26 13.12
C TRP A 120 -13.53 2.74 13.32
N TYR A 121 -12.85 2.25 14.36
CA TYR A 121 -12.78 0.83 14.72
C TYR A 121 -14.15 0.17 14.86
N ASP A 122 -15.08 0.76 15.60
CA ASP A 122 -16.40 0.17 15.85
C ASP A 122 -17.25 0.05 14.57
N ILE A 123 -17.11 1.03 13.67
CA ILE A 123 -17.75 1.00 12.35
C ILE A 123 -17.19 -0.19 11.55
N ALA A 124 -15.88 -0.29 11.46
CA ALA A 124 -15.21 -1.37 10.72
C ALA A 124 -15.56 -2.76 11.29
N VAL A 125 -15.60 -2.92 12.62
CA VAL A 125 -16.01 -4.19 13.25
C VAL A 125 -17.42 -4.58 12.81
N THR A 126 -18.34 -3.62 12.75
CA THR A 126 -19.72 -3.86 12.32
C THR A 126 -19.79 -4.27 10.85
N GLU A 127 -19.04 -3.60 9.99
CA GLU A 127 -19.01 -3.87 8.54
C GLU A 127 -18.33 -5.19 8.21
N PHE A 128 -17.20 -5.51 8.85
CA PHE A 128 -16.54 -6.82 8.70
C PHE A 128 -17.42 -7.97 9.20
N LYS A 129 -18.17 -7.77 10.29
CA LYS A 129 -19.12 -8.76 10.79
C LYS A 129 -20.23 -9.02 9.76
N ALA A 130 -20.80 -7.96 9.18
CA ALA A 130 -21.82 -8.08 8.14
C ALA A 130 -21.26 -8.79 6.88
N ALA A 131 -20.06 -8.42 6.43
CA ALA A 131 -19.39 -9.04 5.29
C ALA A 131 -19.08 -10.53 5.55
N ALA A 132 -18.58 -10.89 6.74
CA ALA A 132 -18.29 -12.27 7.13
C ALA A 132 -19.55 -13.13 7.14
N GLN A 133 -20.67 -12.61 7.67
CA GLN A 133 -21.97 -13.28 7.65
C GLN A 133 -22.48 -13.48 6.22
N LYS A 134 -22.44 -12.44 5.39
CA LYS A 134 -22.87 -12.48 3.99
C LYS A 134 -22.10 -13.51 3.17
N LEU A 135 -20.79 -13.61 3.39
CA LEU A 135 -19.90 -14.51 2.66
C LEU A 135 -19.78 -15.89 3.29
N SER A 136 -20.36 -16.11 4.47
CA SER A 136 -20.15 -17.34 5.28
C SER A 136 -18.68 -17.63 5.54
N LEU A 137 -17.89 -16.58 5.79
CA LEU A 137 -16.46 -16.65 6.09
C LEU A 137 -16.21 -16.29 7.57
N PRO A 138 -15.10 -16.75 8.16
CA PRO A 138 -14.75 -16.39 9.53
C PRO A 138 -14.48 -14.89 9.67
N MET A 139 -14.86 -14.31 10.82
CA MET A 139 -14.55 -12.94 11.20
C MET A 139 -13.03 -12.81 11.42
N PRO A 140 -12.35 -11.83 10.83
CA PRO A 140 -10.94 -11.59 11.09
C PRO A 140 -10.74 -10.96 12.48
N GLN A 141 -9.54 -11.08 13.02
CA GLN A 141 -9.13 -10.29 14.17
C GLN A 141 -8.90 -8.84 13.73
N ILE A 142 -9.62 -7.89 14.33
CA ILE A 142 -9.46 -6.47 14.06
C ILE A 142 -8.73 -5.81 15.22
N THR A 143 -7.67 -5.06 14.94
CA THR A 143 -6.82 -4.41 15.95
C THR A 143 -6.77 -2.91 15.66
N PRO A 144 -7.15 -2.06 16.62
CA PRO A 144 -7.05 -0.62 16.46
C PRO A 144 -5.61 -0.14 16.49
N LEU A 145 -5.28 0.80 15.59
CA LEU A 145 -4.01 1.51 15.53
C LEU A 145 -4.14 2.90 16.19
N TYR A 146 -3.12 3.27 16.93
CA TYR A 146 -3.03 4.58 17.58
C TYR A 146 -1.87 5.37 16.98
N VAL A 147 -2.11 6.61 16.60
CA VAL A 147 -1.09 7.50 16.04
C VAL A 147 0.18 7.51 16.90
N GLY A 148 1.32 7.26 16.28
CA GLY A 148 2.63 7.24 16.92
C GLY A 148 2.98 5.99 17.72
N GLN A 149 2.06 5.02 17.86
CA GLN A 149 2.34 3.75 18.54
C GLN A 149 2.76 2.70 17.49
N ALA A 150 4.04 2.34 17.47
CA ALA A 150 4.55 1.30 16.59
C ALA A 150 3.97 -0.08 16.96
N VAL A 151 3.65 -0.87 15.94
CA VAL A 151 3.18 -2.26 16.09
C VAL A 151 3.99 -3.19 15.19
N GLU A 152 4.22 -4.41 15.67
CA GLU A 152 4.89 -5.46 14.89
C GLU A 152 3.86 -6.27 14.10
N ILE A 153 4.02 -6.28 12.76
CA ILE A 153 3.11 -6.96 11.84
C ILE A 153 3.94 -7.77 10.84
N ASN A 154 3.92 -9.09 10.92
CA ASN A 154 4.64 -9.98 9.98
C ASN A 154 6.14 -9.67 9.81
N GLY A 155 6.82 -9.24 10.88
CA GLY A 155 8.22 -8.83 10.84
C GLY A 155 8.47 -7.42 10.30
N LEU A 156 7.41 -6.63 10.12
CA LEU A 156 7.45 -5.20 9.84
C LEU A 156 7.17 -4.44 11.13
N THR A 157 7.96 -3.41 11.44
CA THR A 157 7.59 -2.41 12.44
C THR A 157 6.81 -1.31 11.72
N VAL A 158 5.53 -1.17 12.04
CA VAL A 158 4.60 -0.21 11.41
C VAL A 158 4.22 0.87 12.41
N THR A 159 4.56 2.12 12.10
CA THR A 159 4.17 3.29 12.91
C THR A 159 3.11 4.09 12.16
N PRO A 160 1.87 4.16 12.68
CA PRO A 160 0.81 4.99 12.10
C PRO A 160 1.11 6.46 12.34
N LEU A 161 1.04 7.25 11.28
CA LEU A 161 1.23 8.70 11.28
C LEU A 161 -0.07 9.38 10.84
N PRO A 162 -0.43 10.56 11.38
CA PRO A 162 -1.63 11.27 10.93
C PRO A 162 -1.45 11.79 9.51
N ALA A 163 -2.45 11.59 8.64
CA ALA A 163 -2.53 12.18 7.32
C ALA A 163 -3.27 13.53 7.33
N SER A 164 -3.09 14.33 6.29
CA SER A 164 -3.90 15.51 5.97
C SER A 164 -4.95 15.13 4.93
N HIS A 165 -5.98 14.41 5.37
CA HIS A 165 -7.05 13.93 4.52
C HIS A 165 -8.35 13.82 5.32
N ALA A 166 -9.50 13.95 4.65
CA ALA A 166 -10.80 13.92 5.30
C ALA A 166 -11.71 12.90 4.61
N THR A 167 -12.42 12.12 5.43
CA THR A 167 -13.47 11.20 4.98
C THR A 167 -14.87 11.77 5.27
N GLY A 168 -15.91 11.04 4.89
CA GLY A 168 -17.28 11.38 5.29
C GLY A 168 -17.51 11.33 6.80
N ASN A 169 -16.66 10.63 7.55
CA ASN A 169 -16.66 10.62 9.01
C ASN A 169 -15.71 11.68 9.58
N LYS A 170 -16.25 12.82 10.00
CA LYS A 170 -15.47 13.95 10.54
C LYS A 170 -14.61 13.63 11.77
N PHE A 171 -14.82 12.49 12.42
CA PHE A 171 -14.03 12.04 13.56
C PHE A 171 -12.95 11.03 13.18
N GLU A 172 -12.89 10.62 11.92
CA GLU A 172 -11.88 9.69 11.44
C GLU A 172 -10.51 10.37 11.34
N GLN A 173 -9.52 9.77 11.98
CA GLN A 173 -8.12 10.08 11.76
C GLN A 173 -7.60 9.17 10.64
N THR A 174 -7.40 9.74 9.47
CA THR A 174 -6.75 9.06 8.33
C THR A 174 -5.25 8.90 8.59
N LEU A 175 -4.67 7.83 8.08
CA LEU A 175 -3.30 7.42 8.39
C LEU A 175 -2.42 7.31 7.14
N ILE A 176 -1.17 7.71 7.30
CA ILE A 176 -0.02 7.30 6.49
C ILE A 176 0.92 6.47 7.38
N TYR A 177 1.89 5.79 6.80
CA TYR A 177 2.68 4.83 7.58
C TYR A 177 4.19 5.04 7.42
N LEU A 178 4.92 4.92 8.52
CA LEU A 178 6.34 4.61 8.51
C LEU A 178 6.47 3.10 8.72
N ILE A 179 7.08 2.40 7.74
CA ILE A 179 7.24 0.95 7.72
C ILE A 179 8.73 0.64 7.74
N GLU A 180 9.17 -0.12 8.74
CA GLU A 180 10.58 -0.44 8.94
C GLU A 180 10.82 -1.94 8.88
N LYS A 181 11.84 -2.36 8.12
CA LYS A 181 12.34 -3.75 8.05
C LYS A 181 13.78 -3.76 7.54
N ALA A 182 14.65 -4.57 8.13
CA ALA A 182 16.00 -4.84 7.66
C ALA A 182 16.80 -3.55 7.30
N GLY A 183 16.67 -2.49 8.10
CA GLY A 183 17.31 -1.20 7.86
C GLY A 183 16.64 -0.29 6.84
N VAL A 184 15.62 -0.76 6.13
CA VAL A 184 14.75 0.08 5.31
C VAL A 184 13.81 0.86 6.21
N ARG A 185 13.64 2.15 5.93
CA ARG A 185 12.62 3.04 6.55
C ARG A 185 11.79 3.65 5.42
N LEU A 186 10.66 3.00 5.13
CA LEU A 186 9.75 3.42 4.07
C LEU A 186 8.68 4.37 4.64
N LEU A 187 8.60 5.59 4.08
CA LEU A 187 7.40 6.43 4.23
C LEU A 187 6.41 6.05 3.13
N TYR A 188 5.28 5.44 3.52
CA TYR A 188 4.12 5.21 2.66
C TYR A 188 3.06 6.25 2.96
N ALA A 189 2.86 7.17 2.04
CA ALA A 189 1.98 8.32 2.20
C ALA A 189 0.99 8.39 1.04
N THR A 190 -0.17 7.75 1.20
CA THR A 190 -1.31 7.87 0.31
C THR A 190 -2.38 8.74 0.96
N ASP A 191 -3.15 9.46 0.16
CA ASP A 191 -4.22 10.34 0.60
C ASP A 191 -3.80 11.31 1.71
N THR A 192 -2.95 12.25 1.34
CA THR A 192 -2.50 13.30 2.25
C THR A 192 -2.05 14.56 1.51
N GLY A 193 -2.52 15.72 1.95
CA GLY A 193 -2.01 17.03 1.52
C GLY A 193 -0.63 17.32 2.13
N GLY A 194 0.39 16.58 1.71
CA GLY A 194 1.76 16.69 2.23
C GLY A 194 2.01 15.86 3.50
N ILE A 195 3.03 16.23 4.27
CA ILE A 195 3.39 15.58 5.54
C ILE A 195 3.01 16.51 6.70
N PRO A 196 1.98 16.18 7.50
CA PRO A 196 1.64 16.98 8.67
C PRO A 196 2.81 17.12 9.66
N ALA A 197 2.94 18.26 10.32
CA ALA A 197 4.03 18.52 11.27
C ALA A 197 4.09 17.47 12.41
N VAL A 198 2.93 16.99 12.85
CA VAL A 198 2.86 15.91 13.85
C VAL A 198 3.41 14.60 13.27
N ALA A 199 3.07 14.26 12.02
CA ALA A 199 3.61 13.09 11.34
C ALA A 199 5.14 13.17 11.18
N ALA A 200 5.65 14.33 10.75
CA ALA A 200 7.09 14.57 10.64
C ALA A 200 7.81 14.39 12.00
N ARG A 201 7.22 14.85 13.09
CA ARG A 201 7.78 14.71 14.44
C ARG A 201 7.80 13.26 14.90
N ILE A 202 6.71 12.52 14.71
CA ILE A 202 6.64 11.10 15.08
C ILE A 202 7.64 10.28 14.25
N ALA A 203 7.75 10.56 12.95
CA ALA A 203 8.71 9.88 12.08
C ALA A 203 10.17 10.28 12.32
N GLY A 204 10.45 11.26 13.20
CA GLY A 204 11.79 11.75 13.48
C GLY A 204 12.45 12.49 12.31
N ILE A 205 11.66 13.14 11.46
CA ILE A 205 12.13 13.90 10.29
C ILE A 205 11.85 15.40 10.38
N ASP A 206 11.39 15.88 11.52
CA ASP A 206 11.18 17.31 11.74
C ASP A 206 12.51 18.06 11.92
N ALA A 207 12.44 19.40 11.87
CA ALA A 207 13.64 20.25 11.98
C ALA A 207 14.31 20.20 13.38
N HIS A 208 13.59 19.77 14.40
CA HIS A 208 14.02 19.79 15.79
C HIS A 208 14.63 18.44 16.24
N ASP A 209 14.32 17.35 15.53
CA ASP A 209 14.90 16.04 15.85
C ASP A 209 16.36 15.96 15.37
N LYS A 210 17.28 15.92 16.34
CA LYS A 210 18.71 15.77 16.09
C LYS A 210 19.17 14.30 16.10
N SER A 211 18.32 13.39 16.56
CA SER A 211 18.64 11.97 16.74
C SER A 211 17.94 11.06 15.71
N GLY A 212 17.01 11.61 14.93
CA GLY A 212 16.16 10.85 14.02
C GLY A 212 16.94 10.14 12.93
N LYS A 213 16.59 8.89 12.71
CA LYS A 213 17.08 8.12 11.57
C LYS A 213 16.44 8.66 10.29
N PRO A 214 17.19 8.87 9.20
CA PRO A 214 16.59 9.31 7.95
C PRO A 214 15.64 8.26 7.37
N ILE A 215 14.64 8.69 6.60
CA ILE A 215 13.87 7.84 5.70
C ILE A 215 14.82 7.36 4.60
N THR A 216 14.68 6.11 4.17
CA THR A 216 15.49 5.51 3.10
C THR A 216 14.68 5.20 1.85
N ALA A 217 13.35 5.14 1.96
CA ALA A 217 12.44 4.87 0.85
C ALA A 217 11.17 5.72 0.99
N ILE A 218 10.63 6.16 -0.14
CA ILE A 218 9.37 6.92 -0.18
C ILE A 218 8.47 6.36 -1.28
N ILE A 219 7.22 6.06 -0.91
CA ILE A 219 6.08 5.90 -1.81
C ILE A 219 5.10 7.00 -1.40
N PHE A 220 4.79 7.89 -2.33
CA PHE A 220 3.93 9.04 -2.04
C PHE A 220 2.78 9.12 -3.04
N GLU A 221 1.60 9.55 -2.60
CA GLU A 221 0.55 9.89 -3.53
C GLU A 221 0.98 11.03 -4.46
N ALA A 222 0.43 11.02 -5.65
CA ALA A 222 0.41 12.17 -6.54
C ALA A 222 -0.95 12.18 -7.24
N THR A 223 -2.01 12.37 -6.48
CA THR A 223 -3.37 12.46 -7.02
C THR A 223 -3.45 13.52 -8.10
N MET A 224 -2.73 14.63 -7.90
CA MET A 224 -2.65 15.72 -8.85
C MET A 224 -1.36 15.63 -9.66
N GLY A 225 -1.49 15.73 -10.99
CA GLY A 225 -0.38 15.76 -11.94
C GLY A 225 0.40 17.05 -11.93
N MET A 226 1.31 17.17 -12.89
CA MET A 226 2.06 18.42 -13.16
C MET A 226 1.10 19.54 -13.56
N GLY A 227 1.32 20.74 -13.02
CA GLY A 227 0.51 21.93 -13.30
C GLY A 227 -0.73 22.10 -12.41
N TYR A 228 -0.91 21.24 -11.40
CA TYR A 228 -2.05 21.30 -10.48
C TYR A 228 -1.69 21.64 -9.04
N ASP A 229 -0.54 22.29 -8.79
CA ASP A 229 -0.09 22.62 -7.43
C ASP A 229 -1.00 23.65 -6.73
N ASP A 230 -1.76 24.46 -7.51
CA ASP A 230 -2.74 25.43 -7.01
C ASP A 230 -4.17 24.88 -6.94
N ASP A 231 -4.39 23.58 -7.15
CA ASP A 231 -5.72 22.98 -7.08
C ASP A 231 -6.23 22.95 -5.63
N PHE A 232 -7.55 23.08 -5.46
CA PHE A 232 -8.19 23.06 -4.14
C PHE A 232 -7.96 21.76 -3.36
N ARG A 233 -7.64 20.66 -4.06
CA ARG A 233 -7.32 19.37 -3.45
C ARG A 233 -6.03 19.38 -2.65
N SER A 234 -5.19 20.42 -2.78
CA SER A 234 -3.89 20.55 -2.06
C SER A 234 -4.02 20.48 -0.53
N PHE A 235 -5.22 20.66 0.03
CA PHE A 235 -5.46 20.46 1.46
C PHE A 235 -5.55 19.00 1.87
N THR A 236 -5.85 18.10 0.92
CA THR A 236 -6.13 16.68 1.19
C THR A 236 -5.34 15.72 0.32
N HIS A 237 -4.72 16.23 -0.75
CA HIS A 237 -3.91 15.48 -1.71
C HIS A 237 -2.68 16.27 -2.11
N THR A 238 -1.72 15.60 -2.73
CA THR A 238 -0.46 16.22 -3.15
C THR A 238 -0.30 16.18 -4.67
N SER A 239 0.26 17.25 -5.25
CA SER A 239 0.66 17.31 -6.66
C SER A 239 2.05 16.70 -6.86
N VAL A 240 2.41 16.40 -8.11
CA VAL A 240 3.78 15.97 -8.47
C VAL A 240 4.80 17.02 -8.03
N GLU A 241 4.54 18.32 -8.23
CA GLU A 241 5.40 19.41 -7.76
C GLU A 241 5.50 19.46 -6.23
N GLY A 242 4.39 19.21 -5.55
CA GLY A 242 4.33 19.10 -4.09
C GLY A 242 5.24 18.00 -3.57
N VAL A 243 5.16 16.80 -4.15
CA VAL A 243 6.06 15.69 -3.81
C VAL A 243 7.52 16.04 -4.10
N ALA A 244 7.83 16.60 -5.28
CA ALA A 244 9.18 17.01 -5.64
C ALA A 244 9.76 18.03 -4.65
N ARG A 245 8.93 18.97 -4.17
CA ARG A 245 9.31 19.94 -3.15
C ARG A 245 9.61 19.29 -1.81
N ILE A 246 8.74 18.36 -1.36
CA ILE A 246 8.92 17.60 -0.11
C ILE A 246 10.23 16.80 -0.15
N VAL A 247 10.45 16.01 -1.20
CA VAL A 247 11.65 15.19 -1.37
C VAL A 247 12.91 16.04 -1.33
N ARG A 248 12.97 17.11 -2.10
CA ARG A 248 14.11 18.05 -2.11
C ARG A 248 14.41 18.64 -0.73
N VAL A 249 13.38 18.97 0.06
CA VAL A 249 13.57 19.48 1.43
C VAL A 249 14.12 18.39 2.33
N LEU A 250 13.59 17.16 2.27
CA LEU A 250 14.06 16.05 3.07
C LEU A 250 15.51 15.66 2.74
N GLU A 251 15.90 15.66 1.46
CA GLU A 251 17.27 15.43 1.01
C GLU A 251 18.22 16.53 1.51
N LYS A 252 17.86 17.81 1.27
CA LYS A 252 18.68 18.97 1.72
C LYS A 252 18.89 18.98 3.23
N THR A 253 17.92 18.53 3.99
CA THR A 253 18.00 18.46 5.46
C THR A 253 18.54 17.12 5.97
N LYS A 254 18.93 16.20 5.08
CA LYS A 254 19.42 14.85 5.40
C LYS A 254 18.40 14.02 6.20
N ARG A 255 17.12 14.26 5.96
CA ARG A 255 16.00 13.48 6.53
C ARG A 255 15.52 12.37 5.59
N TYR A 256 15.99 12.40 4.36
CA TYR A 256 15.85 11.33 3.36
C TYR A 256 17.22 11.03 2.77
N THR A 257 17.68 9.80 2.92
CA THR A 257 18.96 9.31 2.42
C THR A 257 18.75 7.94 1.76
N PRO A 258 18.29 7.93 0.50
CA PRO A 258 18.05 6.68 -0.22
C PRO A 258 19.37 6.00 -0.64
N PRO A 259 19.37 4.69 -0.91
CA PRO A 259 20.39 4.06 -1.72
C PRO A 259 20.56 4.76 -3.06
N MET A 260 21.77 4.74 -3.59
CA MET A 260 22.10 5.41 -4.84
C MET A 260 21.21 4.89 -6.00
N GLY A 261 20.56 5.83 -6.71
CA GLY A 261 19.69 5.52 -7.84
C GLY A 261 18.29 5.03 -7.48
N GLN A 262 17.93 4.95 -6.20
CA GLN A 262 16.58 4.57 -5.79
C GLN A 262 15.61 5.73 -6.02
N PRO A 263 14.54 5.51 -6.83
CA PRO A 263 13.54 6.55 -7.06
C PRO A 263 12.57 6.69 -5.87
N VAL A 264 11.89 7.83 -5.85
CA VAL A 264 10.64 8.03 -5.09
C VAL A 264 9.49 7.59 -5.98
N TYR A 265 8.69 6.65 -5.52
CA TYR A 265 7.57 6.14 -6.30
C TYR A 265 6.30 6.93 -6.04
N LEU A 266 5.65 7.35 -7.12
CA LEU A 266 4.35 8.02 -7.09
C LEU A 266 3.24 7.00 -7.27
N THR A 267 2.18 7.10 -6.46
CA THR A 267 0.98 6.26 -6.51
C THR A 267 -0.29 7.10 -6.38
N HIS A 268 -1.45 6.48 -6.35
CA HIS A 268 -2.76 7.13 -6.18
C HIS A 268 -2.98 8.28 -7.17
N MET A 269 -2.74 7.99 -8.47
CA MET A 269 -2.78 8.98 -9.54
C MET A 269 -4.19 9.09 -10.13
N ALA A 270 -4.76 10.30 -10.16
CA ALA A 270 -6.09 10.53 -10.74
C ALA A 270 -6.06 10.39 -12.27
N ARG A 271 -7.08 9.72 -12.82
CA ARG A 271 -7.23 9.50 -14.25
C ARG A 271 -7.32 10.79 -15.06
N THR A 272 -7.97 11.80 -14.50
CA THR A 272 -8.26 13.07 -15.18
C THR A 272 -7.15 14.11 -15.07
N LEU A 273 -6.17 13.89 -14.17
CA LEU A 273 -5.13 14.88 -13.85
C LEU A 273 -3.73 14.43 -14.28
N HIS A 274 -3.60 13.25 -14.88
CA HIS A 274 -2.32 12.72 -15.36
C HIS A 274 -2.36 12.35 -16.84
N GLY A 275 -1.18 12.34 -17.45
CA GLY A 275 -0.94 11.74 -18.76
C GLY A 275 -0.91 10.21 -18.71
N THR A 276 -0.55 9.60 -19.84
CA THR A 276 -0.30 8.16 -19.98
C THR A 276 0.91 7.73 -19.15
N GLN A 277 1.07 6.42 -18.91
CA GLN A 277 2.29 5.90 -18.25
C GLN A 277 3.56 6.31 -19.00
N ALA A 278 3.55 6.27 -20.34
CA ALA A 278 4.71 6.65 -21.16
C ALA A 278 5.06 8.14 -21.03
N GLU A 279 4.06 9.02 -20.94
CA GLU A 279 4.27 10.45 -20.69
C GLU A 279 4.83 10.70 -19.30
N LEU A 280 4.35 9.98 -18.28
CA LEU A 280 4.88 10.06 -16.92
C LEU A 280 6.32 9.56 -16.84
N ASP A 281 6.64 8.43 -17.47
CA ASP A 281 7.99 7.86 -17.47
C ASP A 281 9.03 8.79 -18.12
N SER A 282 8.61 9.61 -19.08
CA SER A 282 9.49 10.56 -19.78
C SER A 282 9.48 11.98 -19.18
N GLY A 283 8.40 12.38 -18.52
CA GLY A 283 8.17 13.78 -18.09
C GLY A 283 8.40 14.07 -16.61
N LEU A 284 8.44 13.04 -15.75
CA LEU A 284 8.61 13.27 -14.32
C LEU A 284 10.01 13.77 -13.95
N PRO A 285 10.14 14.78 -13.08
CA PRO A 285 11.43 15.24 -12.60
C PRO A 285 12.10 14.18 -11.70
N GLN A 286 13.41 13.98 -11.86
CA GLN A 286 14.17 13.11 -10.95
C GLN A 286 14.12 13.65 -9.51
N PRO A 287 14.07 12.76 -8.48
CA PRO A 287 14.11 11.29 -8.55
C PRO A 287 12.71 10.61 -8.62
N LEU A 288 11.66 11.32 -9.04
CA LEU A 288 10.30 10.79 -9.06
C LEU A 288 10.09 9.77 -10.20
N ARG A 289 9.33 8.73 -9.93
CA ARG A 289 8.90 7.72 -10.88
C ARG A 289 7.44 7.32 -10.64
N ALA A 290 6.63 7.31 -11.67
CA ALA A 290 5.28 6.79 -11.57
C ALA A 290 5.31 5.26 -11.36
N ALA A 291 4.66 4.78 -10.32
CA ALA A 291 4.39 3.36 -10.17
C ALA A 291 3.31 2.93 -11.17
N TYR A 292 3.25 1.64 -11.48
CA TYR A 292 2.21 1.03 -12.30
C TYR A 292 1.75 -0.28 -11.68
N ASP A 293 0.57 -0.72 -12.04
CA ASP A 293 -0.02 -1.94 -11.51
C ASP A 293 0.84 -3.17 -11.87
N GLY A 294 1.22 -3.94 -10.86
CA GLY A 294 2.12 -5.09 -10.99
C GLY A 294 3.61 -4.78 -10.81
N LEU A 295 4.03 -3.52 -10.65
CA LEU A 295 5.41 -3.18 -10.36
C LEU A 295 5.86 -3.82 -9.03
N GLU A 296 7.00 -4.51 -9.05
CA GLU A 296 7.68 -4.99 -7.84
C GLU A 296 8.97 -4.21 -7.59
N VAL A 297 9.18 -3.84 -6.36
CA VAL A 297 10.38 -3.11 -5.91
C VAL A 297 10.92 -3.75 -4.64
N MET A 298 12.20 -4.11 -4.66
CA MET A 298 12.93 -4.49 -3.47
C MET A 298 13.68 -3.26 -2.94
N PHE A 299 13.16 -2.66 -1.87
CA PHE A 299 13.88 -1.63 -1.14
C PHE A 299 14.97 -2.27 -0.28
N LYS A 300 16.17 -1.67 -0.31
CA LYS A 300 17.33 -2.14 0.47
C LYS A 300 17.75 -1.07 1.48
N SER A 301 18.44 -1.51 2.52
CA SER A 301 19.14 -0.58 3.43
C SER A 301 20.25 0.19 2.70
N VAL A 302 20.62 1.33 3.24
CA VAL A 302 21.77 2.13 2.80
C VAL A 302 23.07 1.50 3.29
#